data_5461a45c37700aca04a501bfdf2f497b
#
_entry.id   5461a45c37700aca04a501bfdf2f497b
#
_cell.length_a   1.000
_cell.length_b   1.000
_cell.length_c   1.000
_cell.angle_alpha   90.00
_cell.angle_beta   90.00
_cell.angle_gamma   90.00
#
_symmetry.space_group_name_H-M   'P 1'
#
loop_
_entity.id
_entity.type
_entity.pdbx_description
1 polymer ?
#
loop_
_entity_poly.entity_id
_entity_poly.type
_entity_poly.pdbx_seq_one_letter_code
_entity_poly.pdbx_strand_id
1 'polypeptide(L)'
;VPVTRLARVAIPPPAGPRLAGSGWLIVRGGATSRVPASQLGGSQAGLRLTYPVDDRRRIALSARASAPLEGRGSELAIGLDWQPTRLPVHVLAEQRLAIDGGASGPMIAMVGGFGRGAGAHRLDLEGYGQAGFVARRDGGGFVDGALRVTHLLGTIHGVAVGAGAGMWGGMQRGASRLDVGPTIGFALPLTPRIRLAADWRQRIAGRSRPGSGPALSLGTGW
;
A
#
# COMPACT_ATOMS: atom_id res chain seq x y z
N VAL A 1 -21.44 -3.82 -54.82
CA VAL A 1 -21.69 -4.86 -53.82
C VAL A 1 -21.41 -4.23 -52.48
N PRO A 2 -22.44 -4.03 -51.59
CA PRO A 2 -22.17 -3.40 -50.29
C PRO A 2 -21.49 -4.42 -49.36
N VAL A 3 -20.32 -4.06 -48.84
CA VAL A 3 -19.62 -4.83 -47.83
C VAL A 3 -20.33 -4.62 -46.49
N THR A 4 -21.08 -5.63 -46.06
CA THR A 4 -21.72 -5.68 -44.74
C THR A 4 -20.64 -5.73 -43.68
N ARG A 5 -20.41 -4.62 -42.92
CA ARG A 5 -19.59 -4.62 -41.74
C ARG A 5 -20.26 -5.48 -40.67
N LEU A 6 -19.67 -6.63 -40.40
CA LEU A 6 -20.06 -7.43 -39.24
C LEU A 6 -19.85 -6.58 -37.97
N ALA A 7 -20.94 -6.30 -37.29
CA ALA A 7 -20.91 -5.68 -36.00
C ALA A 7 -20.04 -6.55 -35.05
N ARG A 8 -18.94 -6.00 -34.54
CA ARG A 8 -18.19 -6.62 -33.48
C ARG A 8 -19.13 -6.72 -32.27
N VAL A 9 -19.60 -7.93 -32.01
CA VAL A 9 -20.24 -8.22 -30.73
C VAL A 9 -19.16 -7.97 -29.65
N ALA A 10 -19.30 -6.85 -28.91
CA ALA A 10 -18.48 -6.60 -27.76
C ALA A 10 -18.86 -7.66 -26.72
N ILE A 11 -18.01 -8.68 -26.56
CA ILE A 11 -18.11 -9.62 -25.46
C ILE A 11 -17.84 -8.77 -24.20
N PRO A 12 -18.81 -8.64 -23.28
CA PRO A 12 -18.55 -7.93 -22.02
C PRO A 12 -17.39 -8.64 -21.31
N PRO A 13 -16.45 -7.91 -20.72
CA PRO A 13 -15.38 -8.55 -19.96
C PRO A 13 -15.99 -9.45 -18.90
N PRO A 14 -15.41 -10.64 -18.65
CA PRO A 14 -15.95 -11.55 -17.66
C PRO A 14 -16.09 -10.81 -16.33
N ALA A 15 -17.24 -10.91 -15.69
CA ALA A 15 -17.50 -10.32 -14.39
C ALA A 15 -16.57 -10.99 -13.38
N GLY A 16 -15.38 -10.41 -13.16
CA GLY A 16 -14.49 -10.82 -12.10
C GLY A 16 -15.19 -10.65 -10.73
N PRO A 17 -14.69 -11.25 -9.67
CA PRO A 17 -15.31 -11.17 -8.36
C PRO A 17 -15.56 -9.69 -7.99
N ARG A 18 -16.74 -9.41 -7.48
CA ARG A 18 -17.10 -8.04 -7.07
C ARG A 18 -16.35 -7.60 -5.81
N LEU A 19 -15.86 -8.55 -5.02
CA LEU A 19 -15.10 -8.28 -3.81
C LEU A 19 -13.60 -8.38 -4.15
N ALA A 20 -12.87 -7.30 -3.89
CA ALA A 20 -11.42 -7.29 -3.96
C ALA A 20 -10.84 -6.99 -2.58
N GLY A 21 -9.67 -7.52 -2.31
CA GLY A 21 -9.03 -7.35 -1.03
C GLY A 21 -7.52 -7.18 -1.14
N SER A 22 -6.93 -6.54 -0.15
CA SER A 22 -5.48 -6.47 0.01
C SER A 22 -5.12 -6.51 1.49
N GLY A 23 -4.01 -7.18 1.80
CA GLY A 23 -3.46 -7.24 3.14
C GLY A 23 -2.00 -6.86 3.15
N TRP A 24 -1.55 -6.31 4.26
CA TRP A 24 -0.14 -5.98 4.46
C TRP A 24 0.28 -6.24 5.90
N LEU A 25 1.54 -6.60 6.05
CA LEU A 25 2.22 -6.75 7.32
C LEU A 25 3.61 -6.13 7.17
N ILE A 26 3.98 -5.26 8.08
CA ILE A 26 5.32 -4.67 8.15
C ILE A 26 5.84 -4.90 9.55
N VAL A 27 6.99 -5.54 9.67
CA VAL A 27 7.72 -5.74 10.93
C VAL A 27 9.02 -4.98 10.84
N ARG A 28 9.32 -4.16 11.82
CA ARG A 28 10.55 -3.36 11.86
C ARG A 28 11.33 -3.63 13.13
N GLY A 29 12.62 -3.92 12.96
CA GLY A 29 13.57 -3.89 14.05
C GLY A 29 14.03 -2.46 14.35
N GLY A 30 14.64 -2.28 15.51
CA GLY A 30 15.16 -1.00 16.00
C GLY A 30 14.43 -0.53 17.26
N ALA A 31 14.96 0.51 17.91
CA ALA A 31 14.38 1.04 19.12
C ALA A 31 12.98 1.62 18.86
N THR A 32 11.99 1.05 19.50
CA THR A 32 10.59 1.49 19.43
C THR A 32 10.36 2.64 20.42
N SER A 33 9.35 3.47 20.16
CA SER A 33 8.90 4.52 21.07
C SER A 33 7.55 4.16 21.65
N ARG A 34 7.39 4.39 22.95
CA ARG A 34 6.09 4.22 23.61
C ARG A 34 5.11 5.38 23.34
N VAL A 35 5.56 6.42 22.62
CA VAL A 35 4.73 7.58 22.27
C VAL A 35 4.12 7.37 20.88
N PRO A 36 2.78 7.19 20.77
CA PRO A 36 2.11 6.86 19.50
C PRO A 36 2.34 7.87 18.37
N ALA A 37 2.38 9.16 18.70
CA ALA A 37 2.53 10.24 17.71
C ALA A 37 3.91 10.27 17.00
N SER A 38 4.92 9.56 17.52
CA SER A 38 6.26 9.52 16.93
C SER A 38 6.55 8.23 16.13
N GLN A 39 5.59 7.32 16.04
CA GLN A 39 5.74 6.04 15.33
C GLN A 39 5.28 6.12 13.86
N LEU A 40 5.96 6.92 13.06
CA LEU A 40 5.71 6.92 11.63
C LEU A 40 6.46 5.76 10.96
N GLY A 41 5.73 4.85 10.29
CA GLY A 41 6.30 3.68 9.61
C GLY A 41 6.84 2.62 10.57
N GLY A 42 6.25 2.45 11.74
CA GLY A 42 6.50 1.35 12.66
C GLY A 42 5.95 0.01 12.16
N SER A 43 6.06 -1.02 13.00
CA SER A 43 5.48 -2.34 12.75
C SER A 43 3.96 -2.25 12.73
N GLN A 44 3.31 -2.74 11.68
CA GLN A 44 1.86 -2.67 11.52
C GLN A 44 1.33 -3.75 10.59
N ALA A 45 0.08 -4.09 10.78
CA ALA A 45 -0.68 -4.96 9.89
C ALA A 45 -2.00 -4.29 9.48
N GLY A 46 -2.54 -4.68 8.34
CA GLY A 46 -3.85 -4.23 7.93
C GLY A 46 -4.43 -5.04 6.78
N LEU A 47 -5.73 -4.87 6.64
CA LEU A 47 -6.56 -5.47 5.62
C LEU A 47 -7.46 -4.40 5.03
N ARG A 48 -7.65 -4.41 3.73
CA ARG A 48 -8.60 -3.57 3.02
C ARG A 48 -9.46 -4.44 2.11
N LEU A 49 -10.75 -4.18 2.15
CA LEU A 49 -11.76 -4.77 1.27
C LEU A 49 -12.40 -3.67 0.45
N THR A 50 -12.68 -3.93 -0.82
CA THR A 50 -13.40 -3.01 -1.71
C THR A 50 -14.48 -3.76 -2.49
N TYR A 51 -15.65 -3.12 -2.61
CA TYR A 51 -16.80 -3.63 -3.34
C TYR A 51 -17.29 -2.57 -4.34
N PRO A 52 -17.08 -2.75 -5.66
CA PRO A 52 -17.53 -1.83 -6.68
C PRO A 52 -19.05 -1.67 -6.66
N VAL A 53 -19.51 -0.42 -6.69
CA VAL A 53 -20.95 -0.08 -6.68
C VAL A 53 -21.44 0.45 -8.02
N ASP A 54 -20.53 0.76 -8.95
CA ASP A 54 -20.85 1.18 -10.31
C ASP A 54 -20.41 0.15 -11.37
N ASP A 55 -21.06 0.18 -12.54
CA ASP A 55 -20.77 -0.75 -13.63
C ASP A 55 -19.37 -0.54 -14.22
N ARG A 56 -18.84 0.66 -14.13
CA ARG A 56 -17.48 1.01 -14.59
C ARG A 56 -16.41 0.65 -13.58
N ARG A 57 -16.80 0.18 -12.40
CA ARG A 57 -15.92 -0.17 -11.27
C ARG A 57 -14.99 0.96 -10.86
N ARG A 58 -15.44 2.20 -11.01
CA ARG A 58 -14.69 3.38 -10.60
C ARG A 58 -15.01 3.87 -9.20
N ILE A 59 -16.17 3.49 -8.69
CA ILE A 59 -16.59 3.80 -7.33
C ILE A 59 -16.79 2.48 -6.59
N ALA A 60 -16.17 2.35 -5.42
CA ALA A 60 -16.31 1.19 -4.56
C ALA A 60 -16.59 1.61 -3.12
N LEU A 61 -17.35 0.81 -2.41
CA LEU A 61 -17.34 0.81 -0.95
C LEU A 61 -15.98 0.27 -0.47
N SER A 62 -15.42 0.89 0.54
CA SER A 62 -14.14 0.51 1.13
C SER A 62 -14.31 0.28 2.63
N ALA A 63 -13.76 -0.83 3.10
CA ALA A 63 -13.59 -1.12 4.52
C ALA A 63 -12.13 -1.47 4.78
N ARG A 64 -11.51 -0.87 5.80
CA ARG A 64 -10.12 -1.09 6.17
C ARG A 64 -9.99 -1.27 7.66
N ALA A 65 -9.22 -2.28 8.06
CA ALA A 65 -8.76 -2.47 9.42
C ALA A 65 -7.23 -2.34 9.44
N SER A 66 -6.68 -1.64 10.40
CA SER A 66 -5.24 -1.53 10.59
C SER A 66 -4.88 -1.44 12.06
N ALA A 67 -3.78 -2.08 12.43
CA ALA A 67 -3.29 -2.09 13.79
C ALA A 67 -1.76 -1.98 13.81
N PRO A 68 -1.18 -1.21 14.73
CA PRO A 68 0.23 -1.35 15.06
C PRO A 68 0.44 -2.71 15.73
N LEU A 69 1.60 -3.34 15.51
CA LEU A 69 1.94 -4.61 16.18
C LEU A 69 2.35 -4.38 17.64
N GLU A 70 2.71 -3.16 17.98
CA GLU A 70 3.08 -2.74 19.33
C GLU A 70 2.36 -1.42 19.66
N GLY A 71 1.86 -1.31 20.88
CA GLY A 71 1.20 -0.10 21.37
C GLY A 71 -0.29 -0.04 21.01
N ARG A 72 -0.83 1.17 20.95
CA ARG A 72 -2.23 1.48 20.66
C ARG A 72 -2.32 2.25 19.35
N GLY A 73 -3.46 2.23 18.71
CA GLY A 73 -3.74 2.96 17.47
C GLY A 73 -4.41 2.09 16.41
N SER A 74 -5.10 1.03 16.84
CA SER A 74 -5.93 0.23 15.96
C SER A 74 -7.11 1.05 15.44
N GLU A 75 -7.35 0.99 14.16
CA GLU A 75 -8.39 1.76 13.47
C GLU A 75 -9.19 0.88 12.52
N LEU A 76 -10.49 1.13 12.46
CA LEU A 76 -11.34 0.76 11.36
C LEU A 76 -11.61 2.00 10.51
N ALA A 77 -11.74 1.83 9.20
CA ALA A 77 -12.18 2.88 8.31
C ALA A 77 -13.20 2.33 7.33
N ILE A 78 -14.26 3.08 7.10
CA ILE A 78 -15.34 2.75 6.16
C ILE A 78 -15.58 3.97 5.30
N GLY A 79 -15.77 3.79 4.00
CA GLY A 79 -15.99 4.92 3.11
C GLY A 79 -16.06 4.54 1.64
N LEU A 80 -15.70 5.49 0.81
CA LEU A 80 -15.70 5.39 -0.64
C LEU A 80 -14.27 5.42 -1.18
N ASP A 81 -14.06 4.62 -2.19
CA ASP A 81 -12.88 4.59 -3.04
C ASP A 81 -13.30 4.97 -4.46
N TRP A 82 -12.79 6.07 -4.95
CA TRP A 82 -13.09 6.57 -6.28
C TRP A 82 -11.84 6.66 -7.14
N GLN A 83 -11.85 5.96 -8.28
CA GLN A 83 -10.82 6.06 -9.31
C GLN A 83 -11.28 7.02 -10.43
N PRO A 84 -10.91 8.31 -10.37
CA PRO A 84 -11.41 9.33 -11.31
C PRO A 84 -10.97 9.11 -12.75
N THR A 85 -9.81 8.48 -12.95
CA THR A 85 -9.19 8.28 -14.27
C THR A 85 -8.84 6.81 -14.50
N ARG A 86 -8.19 6.50 -15.62
CA ARG A 86 -7.63 5.16 -15.89
C ARG A 86 -6.24 4.96 -15.25
N LEU A 87 -5.66 6.01 -14.68
CA LEU A 87 -4.43 5.89 -13.93
C LEU A 87 -4.69 5.14 -12.61
N PRO A 88 -3.68 4.44 -12.07
CA PRO A 88 -3.81 3.74 -10.79
C PRO A 88 -3.75 4.73 -9.61
N VAL A 89 -4.66 5.70 -9.63
CA VAL A 89 -4.80 6.75 -8.62
C VAL A 89 -6.25 6.75 -8.14
N HIS A 90 -6.41 6.67 -6.84
CA HIS A 90 -7.70 6.61 -6.15
C HIS A 90 -7.84 7.76 -5.17
N VAL A 91 -9.03 8.29 -5.05
CA VAL A 91 -9.44 9.25 -4.03
C VAL A 91 -10.28 8.50 -3.01
N LEU A 92 -9.87 8.57 -1.75
CA LEU A 92 -10.51 7.91 -0.63
C LEU A 92 -11.23 8.96 0.22
N ALA A 93 -12.49 8.72 0.52
CA ALA A 93 -13.25 9.46 1.52
C ALA A 93 -13.73 8.46 2.56
N GLU A 94 -13.10 8.43 3.74
CA GLU A 94 -13.32 7.42 4.77
C GLU A 94 -13.64 8.07 6.11
N GLN A 95 -14.54 7.45 6.89
CA GLN A 95 -14.67 7.70 8.31
C GLN A 95 -13.73 6.75 9.04
N ARG A 96 -12.75 7.28 9.76
CA ARG A 96 -11.85 6.52 10.63
C ARG A 96 -12.45 6.42 12.02
N LEU A 97 -12.47 5.22 12.55
CA LEU A 97 -12.95 4.86 13.88
C LEU A 97 -11.77 4.32 14.69
N ALA A 98 -11.38 5.05 15.72
CA ALA A 98 -10.35 4.59 16.64
C ALA A 98 -10.93 3.50 17.55
N ILE A 99 -10.20 2.37 17.72
CA ILE A 99 -10.64 1.23 18.52
C ILE A 99 -10.02 1.27 19.91
N ASP A 100 -8.72 1.44 19.99
CA ASP A 100 -7.93 1.29 21.23
C ASP A 100 -7.13 2.53 21.62
N GLY A 101 -7.44 3.67 21.04
CA GLY A 101 -6.81 4.95 21.38
C GLY A 101 -6.83 5.94 20.22
N GLY A 102 -6.76 7.23 20.56
CA GLY A 102 -6.87 8.30 19.58
C GLY A 102 -8.31 8.78 19.38
N ALA A 103 -8.51 9.65 18.41
CA ALA A 103 -9.81 10.21 18.05
C ALA A 103 -10.27 9.69 16.70
N SER A 104 -11.57 9.45 16.58
CA SER A 104 -12.23 9.17 15.30
C SER A 104 -12.38 10.45 14.49
N GLY A 105 -12.51 10.35 13.17
CA GLY A 105 -12.76 11.49 12.31
C GLY A 105 -12.74 11.16 10.82
N PRO A 106 -13.30 12.03 9.99
CA PRO A 106 -13.30 11.85 8.54
C PRO A 106 -11.90 12.08 7.97
N MET A 107 -11.62 11.37 6.88
CA MET A 107 -10.38 11.46 6.11
C MET A 107 -10.71 11.60 4.63
N ILE A 108 -9.94 12.44 3.97
CA ILE A 108 -9.81 12.43 2.51
C ILE A 108 -8.36 12.18 2.16
N ALA A 109 -8.11 11.30 1.19
CA ALA A 109 -6.75 11.02 0.74
C ALA A 109 -6.73 10.65 -0.74
N MET A 110 -5.60 10.89 -1.36
CA MET A 110 -5.24 10.36 -2.66
C MET A 110 -4.20 9.27 -2.46
N VAL A 111 -4.40 8.12 -3.09
CA VAL A 111 -3.45 7.01 -3.08
C VAL A 111 -3.22 6.52 -4.50
N GLY A 112 -1.99 6.21 -4.81
CA GLY A 112 -1.63 5.62 -6.09
C GLY A 112 -0.47 4.67 -5.95
N GLY A 113 -0.36 3.74 -6.89
CA GLY A 113 0.73 2.80 -6.92
C GLY A 113 0.94 2.23 -8.30
N PHE A 114 2.12 1.75 -8.54
CA PHE A 114 2.47 1.07 -9.77
C PHE A 114 3.42 -0.09 -9.47
N GLY A 115 3.36 -1.10 -10.33
CA GLY A 115 4.32 -2.19 -10.35
C GLY A 115 4.57 -2.57 -11.79
N ARG A 116 5.82 -2.48 -12.21
CA ARG A 116 6.27 -2.90 -13.53
C ARG A 116 7.15 -4.14 -13.32
N GLY A 117 6.60 -5.31 -13.65
CA GLY A 117 7.33 -6.57 -13.53
C GLY A 117 8.59 -6.59 -14.40
N ALA A 118 9.51 -7.46 -14.05
CA ALA A 118 10.79 -7.62 -14.73
C ALA A 118 10.58 -7.94 -16.23
N GLY A 119 10.73 -6.92 -17.06
CA GLY A 119 10.72 -7.05 -18.52
C GLY A 119 12.05 -7.60 -19.06
N ALA A 120 12.37 -7.31 -20.32
CA ALA A 120 13.59 -7.77 -20.99
C ALA A 120 14.89 -7.44 -20.22
N HIS A 121 14.91 -6.37 -19.43
CA HIS A 121 16.06 -5.95 -18.63
C HIS A 121 16.09 -6.58 -17.23
N ARG A 122 15.18 -7.49 -16.88
CA ARG A 122 15.06 -8.14 -15.57
C ARG A 122 14.93 -7.16 -14.38
N LEU A 123 14.57 -5.91 -14.65
CA LEU A 123 14.31 -4.89 -13.65
C LEU A 123 12.83 -4.86 -13.29
N ASP A 124 12.51 -5.00 -12.02
CA ASP A 124 11.20 -4.78 -11.43
C ASP A 124 11.19 -3.43 -10.71
N LEU A 125 10.24 -2.59 -11.03
CA LEU A 125 10.05 -1.29 -10.42
C LEU A 125 8.66 -1.26 -9.80
N GLU A 126 8.60 -1.04 -8.51
CA GLU A 126 7.35 -0.87 -7.78
C GLU A 126 7.38 0.39 -6.92
N GLY A 127 6.24 1.04 -6.81
CA GLY A 127 6.10 2.20 -5.96
C GLY A 127 4.65 2.44 -5.56
N TYR A 128 4.49 3.07 -4.43
CA TYR A 128 3.23 3.63 -4.00
C TYR A 128 3.45 4.99 -3.35
N GLY A 129 2.40 5.79 -3.35
CA GLY A 129 2.36 7.04 -2.61
C GLY A 129 0.94 7.35 -2.19
N GLN A 130 0.82 8.00 -1.05
CA GLN A 130 -0.45 8.52 -0.55
C GLN A 130 -0.24 9.88 0.10
N ALA A 131 -1.25 10.74 -0.04
CA ALA A 131 -1.30 12.02 0.66
C ALA A 131 -2.75 12.31 1.04
N GLY A 132 -2.96 12.89 2.19
CA GLY A 132 -4.32 13.17 2.65
C GLY A 132 -4.37 14.03 3.90
N PHE A 133 -5.59 14.18 4.38
CA PHE A 133 -5.90 14.92 5.60
C PHE A 133 -6.90 14.15 6.43
N VAL A 134 -6.67 14.10 7.74
CA VAL A 134 -7.59 13.51 8.72
C VAL A 134 -8.10 14.61 9.62
N ALA A 135 -9.40 14.86 9.61
CA ALA A 135 -10.06 15.88 10.42
C ALA A 135 -10.47 15.27 11.77
N ARG A 136 -9.53 15.24 12.71
CA ARG A 136 -9.74 14.76 14.09
C ARG A 136 -8.81 15.50 15.05
N ARG A 137 -9.03 15.35 16.37
CA ARG A 137 -8.07 15.83 17.37
C ARG A 137 -6.72 15.15 17.07
N ASP A 138 -5.64 15.93 17.04
CA ASP A 138 -4.29 15.49 16.67
C ASP A 138 -4.14 14.92 15.25
N GLY A 139 -5.16 15.10 14.41
CA GLY A 139 -5.11 14.82 12.98
C GLY A 139 -4.32 15.88 12.21
N GLY A 140 -4.43 15.86 10.91
CA GLY A 140 -3.77 16.81 10.00
C GLY A 140 -3.40 16.16 8.68
N GLY A 141 -2.59 16.88 7.91
CA GLY A 141 -2.04 16.37 6.66
C GLY A 141 -1.03 15.26 6.89
N PHE A 142 -1.01 14.31 5.98
CA PHE A 142 -0.01 13.25 5.91
C PHE A 142 0.41 12.97 4.49
N VAL A 143 1.64 12.52 4.32
CA VAL A 143 2.20 11.98 3.08
C VAL A 143 3.00 10.74 3.44
N ASP A 144 2.89 9.69 2.64
CA ASP A 144 3.63 8.46 2.81
C ASP A 144 3.86 7.80 1.46
N GLY A 145 4.99 7.10 1.31
CA GLY A 145 5.29 6.40 0.07
C GLY A 145 6.55 5.56 0.14
N ALA A 146 6.67 4.69 -0.86
CA ALA A 146 7.84 3.86 -1.07
C ALA A 146 8.11 3.65 -2.55
N LEU A 147 9.37 3.47 -2.88
CA LEU A 147 9.85 3.08 -4.19
C LEU A 147 10.87 1.96 -4.02
N ARG A 148 10.78 0.90 -4.83
CA ARG A 148 11.77 -0.16 -4.92
C ARG A 148 12.17 -0.42 -6.35
N VAL A 149 13.43 -0.65 -6.56
CA VAL A 149 14.01 -1.10 -7.83
C VAL A 149 14.77 -2.37 -7.53
N THR A 150 14.36 -3.49 -8.13
CA THR A 150 15.03 -4.78 -7.94
C THR A 150 15.38 -5.40 -9.28
N HIS A 151 16.52 -6.07 -9.33
CA HIS A 151 16.93 -6.91 -10.45
C HIS A 151 16.56 -8.36 -10.13
N LEU A 152 15.86 -9.03 -11.04
CA LEU A 152 15.49 -10.44 -10.92
C LEU A 152 16.77 -11.31 -10.99
N LEU A 153 17.13 -11.95 -9.89
CA LEU A 153 18.28 -12.86 -9.80
C LEU A 153 17.97 -14.23 -10.41
N GLY A 154 16.75 -14.72 -10.16
CA GLY A 154 16.29 -16.01 -10.67
C GLY A 154 14.97 -16.44 -10.07
N THR A 155 14.62 -17.70 -10.36
CA THR A 155 13.42 -18.34 -9.81
C THR A 155 13.85 -19.66 -9.16
N ILE A 156 13.48 -19.85 -7.89
CA ILE A 156 13.77 -21.04 -7.10
C ILE A 156 12.45 -21.65 -6.67
N HIS A 157 12.16 -22.87 -7.10
CA HIS A 157 10.89 -23.58 -6.84
C HIS A 157 9.64 -22.73 -7.16
N GLY A 158 9.68 -21.95 -8.26
CA GLY A 158 8.59 -21.08 -8.66
C GLY A 158 8.57 -19.72 -7.98
N VAL A 159 9.35 -19.49 -6.93
CA VAL A 159 9.49 -18.20 -6.24
C VAL A 159 10.48 -17.33 -6.99
N ALA A 160 10.04 -16.18 -7.50
CA ALA A 160 10.95 -15.21 -8.11
C ALA A 160 11.69 -14.44 -7.01
N VAL A 161 13.02 -14.37 -7.13
CA VAL A 161 13.91 -13.70 -6.18
C VAL A 161 14.59 -12.53 -6.87
N GLY A 162 14.48 -11.33 -6.28
CA GLY A 162 15.14 -10.13 -6.76
C GLY A 162 15.90 -9.42 -5.65
N ALA A 163 16.96 -8.71 -6.02
CA ALA A 163 17.69 -7.84 -5.11
C ALA A 163 17.88 -6.45 -5.70
N GLY A 164 17.95 -5.45 -4.85
CA GLY A 164 18.07 -4.07 -5.30
C GLY A 164 18.09 -3.06 -4.16
N ALA A 165 17.46 -1.91 -4.39
CA ALA A 165 17.41 -0.82 -3.44
C ALA A 165 15.98 -0.27 -3.30
N GLY A 166 15.71 0.33 -2.15
CA GLY A 166 14.45 0.99 -1.88
C GLY A 166 14.61 2.33 -1.18
N MET A 167 13.58 3.12 -1.29
CA MET A 167 13.40 4.39 -0.59
C MET A 167 12.01 4.38 0.05
N TRP A 168 11.93 4.79 1.31
CA TRP A 168 10.68 4.84 2.10
C TRP A 168 10.61 6.17 2.81
N GLY A 169 9.51 6.87 2.65
CA GLY A 169 9.32 8.18 3.24
C GLY A 169 7.93 8.37 3.81
N GLY A 170 7.84 9.26 4.77
CA GLY A 170 6.56 9.68 5.31
C GLY A 170 6.68 10.94 6.14
N MET A 171 5.60 11.69 6.19
CA MET A 171 5.47 12.90 6.97
C MET A 171 4.03 13.04 7.45
N GLN A 172 3.90 13.38 8.71
CA GLN A 172 2.64 13.77 9.35
C GLN A 172 2.92 14.81 10.43
N ARG A 173 1.87 15.35 11.03
CA ARG A 173 2.04 16.33 12.10
C ARG A 173 3.00 15.82 13.19
N GLY A 174 4.09 16.55 13.43
CA GLY A 174 5.08 16.25 14.46
C GLY A 174 6.01 15.06 14.16
N ALA A 175 5.92 14.42 12.99
CA ALA A 175 6.73 13.27 12.65
C ALA A 175 7.10 13.25 11.16
N SER A 176 8.37 12.97 10.87
CA SER A 176 8.85 12.77 9.51
C SER A 176 9.96 11.73 9.46
N ARG A 177 10.10 11.08 8.30
CA ARG A 177 11.18 10.13 8.04
C ARG A 177 11.46 10.02 6.55
N LEU A 178 12.70 9.71 6.25
CA LEU A 178 13.15 9.27 4.94
C LEU A 178 14.24 8.22 5.16
N ASP A 179 14.02 7.03 4.64
CA ASP A 179 14.93 5.91 4.71
C ASP A 179 15.32 5.46 3.30
N VAL A 180 16.54 4.97 3.14
CA VAL A 180 17.03 4.32 1.93
C VAL A 180 17.78 3.05 2.31
N GLY A 181 17.88 2.10 1.40
CA GLY A 181 18.73 0.92 1.66
C GLY A 181 18.46 -0.25 0.72
N PRO A 182 19.25 -1.33 0.90
CA PRO A 182 19.10 -2.54 0.10
C PRO A 182 17.81 -3.28 0.42
N THR A 183 17.29 -3.99 -0.58
CA THR A 183 16.09 -4.82 -0.49
C THR A 183 16.31 -6.15 -1.20
N ILE A 184 15.74 -7.22 -0.63
CA ILE A 184 15.60 -8.51 -1.27
C ILE A 184 14.11 -8.83 -1.31
N GLY A 185 13.58 -9.05 -2.50
CA GLY A 185 12.17 -9.34 -2.74
C GLY A 185 11.94 -10.78 -3.16
N PHE A 186 10.80 -11.34 -2.74
CA PHE A 186 10.33 -12.67 -3.10
C PHE A 186 8.88 -12.54 -3.59
N ALA A 187 8.61 -12.99 -4.80
CA ALA A 187 7.26 -13.08 -5.33
C ALA A 187 6.85 -14.55 -5.42
N LEU A 188 5.86 -14.94 -4.63
CA LEU A 188 5.37 -16.30 -4.56
C LEU A 188 4.30 -16.49 -5.65
N PRO A 189 4.33 -17.59 -6.40
CA PRO A 189 3.35 -17.89 -7.46
C PRO A 189 2.05 -18.45 -6.87
N LEU A 190 1.49 -17.73 -5.90
CA LEU A 190 0.26 -18.10 -5.22
C LEU A 190 -0.90 -17.22 -5.68
N THR A 191 -2.11 -17.73 -5.54
CA THR A 191 -3.33 -16.95 -5.71
C THR A 191 -4.05 -16.91 -4.35
N PRO A 192 -4.12 -15.77 -3.69
CA PRO A 192 -3.68 -14.42 -4.09
C PRO A 192 -2.15 -14.26 -4.22
N ARG A 193 -1.70 -13.27 -5.01
CA ARG A 193 -0.27 -12.99 -5.15
C ARG A 193 0.31 -12.49 -3.84
N ILE A 194 1.31 -13.21 -3.34
CA ILE A 194 2.01 -12.87 -2.11
C ILE A 194 3.40 -12.35 -2.46
N ARG A 195 3.73 -11.19 -1.92
CA ARG A 195 5.05 -10.57 -2.02
C ARG A 195 5.64 -10.41 -0.63
N LEU A 196 6.87 -10.87 -0.47
CA LEU A 196 7.66 -10.69 0.73
C LEU A 196 8.89 -9.86 0.38
N ALA A 197 9.28 -8.93 1.24
CA ALA A 197 10.53 -8.21 1.07
C ALA A 197 11.25 -8.03 2.41
N ALA A 198 12.57 -8.24 2.37
CA ALA A 198 13.47 -7.96 3.48
C ALA A 198 14.32 -6.73 3.10
N ASP A 199 14.27 -5.71 3.91
CA ASP A 199 14.92 -4.42 3.68
C ASP A 199 15.87 -4.10 4.84
N TRP A 200 17.00 -3.48 4.54
CA TRP A 200 17.68 -2.65 5.52
C TRP A 200 17.32 -1.21 5.25
N ARG A 201 16.73 -0.52 6.22
CA ARG A 201 16.29 0.86 6.08
C ARG A 201 17.18 1.79 6.87
N GLN A 202 18.10 2.45 6.17
CA GLN A 202 18.98 3.45 6.75
C GLN A 202 18.25 4.79 6.76
N ARG A 203 18.08 5.38 7.94
CA ARG A 203 17.52 6.70 8.10
C ARG A 203 18.48 7.75 7.57
N ILE A 204 18.04 8.57 6.62
CA ILE A 204 18.81 9.70 6.08
C ILE A 204 18.20 11.06 6.47
N ALA A 205 16.90 11.11 6.78
CA ALA A 205 16.26 12.33 7.27
C ALA A 205 15.05 12.01 8.17
N GLY A 206 14.70 12.99 9.04
CA GLY A 206 13.59 12.90 9.97
C GLY A 206 13.96 12.23 11.30
N ARG A 207 13.08 12.39 12.30
CA ARG A 207 13.34 11.97 13.70
C ARG A 207 12.34 10.93 14.20
N SER A 208 11.45 10.43 13.36
CA SER A 208 10.45 9.42 13.76
C SER A 208 11.11 8.10 14.14
N ARG A 209 10.50 7.35 15.04
CA ARG A 209 10.92 5.99 15.41
C ARG A 209 10.08 4.96 14.64
N PRO A 210 10.59 3.73 14.42
CA PRO A 210 11.93 3.26 14.74
C PRO A 210 13.02 3.93 13.89
N GLY A 211 14.26 3.91 14.36
CA GLY A 211 15.46 4.40 13.66
C GLY A 211 15.84 3.54 12.45
N SER A 212 17.13 3.57 12.10
CA SER A 212 17.69 2.64 11.10
C SER A 212 17.60 1.20 11.60
N GLY A 213 17.40 0.24 10.68
CA GLY A 213 17.31 -1.16 11.04
C GLY A 213 16.67 -2.03 9.97
N PRO A 214 16.58 -3.35 10.23
CA PRO A 214 15.92 -4.27 9.33
C PRO A 214 14.41 -4.07 9.31
N ALA A 215 13.80 -4.38 8.18
CA ALA A 215 12.36 -4.43 8.01
C ALA A 215 11.97 -5.63 7.17
N LEU A 216 10.88 -6.29 7.54
CA LEU A 216 10.23 -7.32 6.77
C LEU A 216 8.84 -6.82 6.37
N SER A 217 8.51 -6.93 5.10
CA SER A 217 7.19 -6.54 4.60
C SER A 217 6.57 -7.68 3.80
N LEU A 218 5.29 -7.94 4.05
CA LEU A 218 4.46 -8.87 3.32
C LEU A 218 3.26 -8.12 2.77
N GLY A 219 2.95 -8.34 1.51
CA GLY A 219 1.79 -7.78 0.84
C GLY A 219 1.05 -8.83 0.01
N THR A 220 -0.26 -8.73 -0.01
CA THR A 220 -1.13 -9.58 -0.84
C THR A 220 -2.29 -8.77 -1.39
N GLY A 221 -2.85 -9.22 -2.54
CA GLY A 221 -4.06 -8.63 -3.14
C GLY A 221 -4.76 -9.62 -4.06
N TRP A 222 -6.11 -9.65 -4.05
CA TRP A 222 -6.99 -10.53 -4.82
C TRP A 222 -8.20 -9.79 -5.38
#